data_f24148fb718d156c7878b41aeafe26f2
#
_entry.id   f24148fb718d156c7878b41aeafe26f2
#
_cell.length_a   1.000
_cell.length_b   1.000
_cell.length_c   1.000
_cell.angle_alpha   90.00
_cell.angle_beta   90.00
_cell.angle_gamma   90.00
#
_symmetry.space_group_name_H-M   'P 1'
#
loop_
_entity.id
_entity.type
_entity.pdbx_description
1 polymer ?
#
loop_
_entity_poly.entity_id
_entity_poly.type
_entity_poly.pdbx_seq_one_letter_code
_entity_poly.pdbx_strand_id
1 'polypeptide(L)'
;KAREWLDSILANRIPKKQGRIALCHLLTPRGGVRAEFTVYEWAPGRFYLVSAGAFERHDHDTLKKLAPTDGSVILNPITTRLGVLVLAGPNSRKVLQKLTDTDLSNEAFPWLSGQSISVGHTSCHALRVNFVGELGWEFHHPIEQQNALFDLLMEACKEFGIRPYCIKAMSALSIEKSY
;
A
#
# COMPACT_ATOMS: atom_id res chain seq x y z
N LYS A 1 8.48 20.17 5.28
CA LYS A 1 8.11 20.63 3.91
C LYS A 1 7.19 19.63 3.18
N ALA A 2 7.61 18.34 2.96
CA ALA A 2 6.76 17.39 2.23
C ALA A 2 5.42 17.13 2.95
N ARG A 3 5.42 16.97 4.27
CA ARG A 3 4.22 16.82 5.09
C ARG A 3 3.29 18.02 4.95
N GLU A 4 3.81 19.22 5.14
CA GLU A 4 3.05 20.47 5.06
C GLU A 4 2.42 20.65 3.68
N TRP A 5 3.18 20.33 2.64
CA TRP A 5 2.68 20.37 1.27
C TRP A 5 1.57 19.34 1.05
N LEU A 6 1.77 18.07 1.41
CA LEU A 6 0.73 17.05 1.27
C LEU A 6 -0.54 17.41 2.04
N ASP A 7 -0.40 17.92 3.27
CA ASP A 7 -1.53 18.35 4.10
C ASP A 7 -2.29 19.54 3.50
N SER A 8 -1.62 20.37 2.69
CA SER A 8 -2.25 21.51 2.01
C SER A 8 -3.03 21.12 0.74
N ILE A 9 -2.71 19.99 0.10
CA ILE A 9 -3.33 19.58 -1.17
C ILE A 9 -4.29 18.40 -1.04
N LEU A 10 -4.16 17.60 0.01
CA LEU A 10 -4.98 16.41 0.21
C LEU A 10 -6.08 16.65 1.24
N ALA A 11 -7.29 16.22 0.89
CA ALA A 11 -8.40 16.11 1.83
C ALA A 11 -8.25 14.81 2.62
N ASN A 12 -8.20 14.92 3.90
CA ASN A 12 -7.94 13.98 4.98
C ASN A 12 -6.59 14.29 5.65
N ARG A 13 -6.47 13.86 6.90
CA ARG A 13 -5.27 14.11 7.70
C ARG A 13 -4.13 13.20 7.28
N ILE A 14 -2.99 13.78 6.98
CA ILE A 14 -1.75 13.03 6.75
C ILE A 14 -1.34 12.29 8.04
N PRO A 15 -0.87 11.03 7.94
CA PRO A 15 -0.44 10.27 9.11
C PRO A 15 0.60 11.04 9.94
N LYS A 16 0.36 11.18 11.24
CA LYS A 16 1.25 11.94 12.14
C LYS A 16 2.45 11.12 12.63
N LYS A 17 2.35 9.80 12.59
CA LYS A 17 3.41 8.89 13.06
C LYS A 17 3.94 8.09 11.89
N GLN A 18 5.26 7.93 11.85
CA GLN A 18 5.91 7.00 10.93
C GLN A 18 5.27 5.61 11.03
N GLY A 19 5.16 4.94 9.91
CA GLY A 19 4.54 3.62 9.83
C GLY A 19 3.00 3.62 9.81
N ARG A 20 2.34 4.79 9.94
CA ARG A 20 0.88 4.87 9.81
C ARG A 20 0.47 5.20 8.39
N ILE A 21 -0.72 4.73 8.03
CA ILE A 21 -1.31 4.85 6.70
C ILE A 21 -2.60 5.67 6.80
N ALA A 22 -2.88 6.49 5.80
CA ALA A 22 -4.16 7.15 5.61
C ALA A 22 -4.58 7.07 4.14
N LEU A 23 -5.87 6.90 3.89
CA LEU A 23 -6.46 7.10 2.58
C LEU A 23 -6.80 8.59 2.45
N CYS A 24 -6.25 9.23 1.44
CA CYS A 24 -6.38 10.66 1.20
C CYS A 24 -6.83 10.92 -0.24
N HIS A 25 -7.62 11.99 -0.41
CA HIS A 25 -8.13 12.37 -1.72
C HIS A 25 -7.60 13.74 -2.14
N LEU A 26 -7.21 13.86 -3.38
CA LEU A 26 -7.05 15.15 -4.02
C LEU A 26 -8.40 15.55 -4.62
N LEU A 27 -8.91 16.69 -4.22
CA LEU A 27 -10.22 17.17 -4.65
C LEU A 27 -10.09 18.25 -5.72
N THR A 28 -11.11 18.33 -6.58
CA THR A 28 -11.32 19.49 -7.46
C THR A 28 -11.92 20.65 -6.66
N PRO A 29 -11.86 21.91 -7.17
CA PRO A 29 -12.51 23.05 -6.50
C PRO A 29 -14.03 22.88 -6.28
N ARG A 30 -14.66 21.96 -7.01
CA ARG A 30 -16.09 21.62 -6.87
C ARG A 30 -16.35 20.46 -5.91
N GLY A 31 -15.31 19.96 -5.22
CA GLY A 31 -15.41 18.85 -4.26
C GLY A 31 -15.41 17.45 -4.88
N GLY A 32 -15.30 17.31 -6.20
CA GLY A 32 -15.15 15.99 -6.83
C GLY A 32 -13.77 15.39 -6.58
N VAL A 33 -13.70 14.07 -6.46
CA VAL A 33 -12.43 13.34 -6.32
C VAL A 33 -11.66 13.39 -7.64
N ARG A 34 -10.45 13.93 -7.59
CA ARG A 34 -9.52 13.99 -8.73
C ARG A 34 -8.53 12.83 -8.73
N ALA A 35 -8.03 12.50 -7.55
CA ALA A 35 -7.12 11.37 -7.33
C ALA A 35 -7.29 10.84 -5.91
N GLU A 36 -6.98 9.57 -5.72
CA GLU A 36 -7.00 8.89 -4.43
C GLU A 36 -5.62 8.31 -4.15
N PHE A 37 -5.12 8.50 -2.94
CA PHE A 37 -3.81 8.02 -2.52
C PHE A 37 -3.88 7.29 -1.18
N THR A 38 -3.30 6.11 -1.12
CA THR A 38 -2.83 5.56 0.15
C THR A 38 -1.52 6.27 0.49
N VAL A 39 -1.54 7.03 1.58
CA VAL A 39 -0.38 7.81 2.04
C VAL A 39 0.27 7.09 3.22
N TYR A 40 1.52 6.72 3.07
CA TYR A 40 2.31 6.03 4.07
C TYR A 40 3.60 6.82 4.37
N GLU A 41 3.83 7.19 5.64
CA GLU A 41 5.10 7.81 6.01
C GLU A 41 6.16 6.74 6.22
N TRP A 42 6.95 6.51 5.19
CA TRP A 42 8.00 5.48 5.14
C TRP A 42 9.15 5.77 6.11
N ALA A 43 9.59 7.02 6.12
CA ALA A 43 10.62 7.54 7.02
C ALA A 43 10.29 9.00 7.34
N PRO A 44 10.89 9.61 8.37
CA PRO A 44 10.62 11.01 8.69
C PRO A 44 10.76 11.94 7.49
N GLY A 45 9.65 12.60 7.13
CA GLY A 45 9.58 13.50 5.98
C GLY A 45 9.60 12.83 4.61
N ARG A 46 9.60 11.49 4.54
CA ARG A 46 9.55 10.70 3.31
C ARG A 46 8.24 9.94 3.21
N PHE A 47 7.42 10.34 2.27
CA PHE A 47 6.09 9.76 2.05
C PHE A 47 6.08 8.86 0.81
N TYR A 48 5.40 7.74 0.94
CA TYR A 48 5.09 6.83 -0.14
C TYR A 48 3.61 6.97 -0.48
N LEU A 49 3.32 7.35 -1.71
CA LEU A 49 1.97 7.51 -2.22
C LEU A 49 1.67 6.37 -3.18
N VAL A 50 0.61 5.64 -2.91
CA VAL A 50 0.13 4.56 -3.78
C VAL A 50 -1.21 5.00 -4.36
N SER A 51 -1.35 4.91 -5.67
CA SER A 51 -2.58 5.17 -6.40
C SER A 51 -2.84 4.07 -7.43
N ALA A 52 -3.99 4.11 -8.10
CA ALA A 52 -4.33 3.14 -9.13
C ALA A 52 -3.35 3.25 -10.31
N GLY A 53 -2.69 2.14 -10.69
CA GLY A 53 -1.69 2.12 -11.74
C GLY A 53 -2.17 2.64 -13.10
N ALA A 54 -3.46 2.50 -13.40
CA ALA A 54 -4.06 3.07 -14.61
C ALA A 54 -3.99 4.61 -14.67
N PHE A 55 -3.86 5.27 -13.53
CA PHE A 55 -3.81 6.74 -13.41
C PHE A 55 -2.42 7.27 -13.06
N GLU A 56 -1.38 6.43 -13.04
CA GLU A 56 -0.01 6.79 -12.63
C GLU A 56 0.45 8.11 -13.26
N ARG A 57 0.37 8.22 -14.58
CA ARG A 57 0.81 9.42 -15.30
C ARG A 57 -0.01 10.65 -14.95
N HIS A 58 -1.34 10.51 -14.91
CA HIS A 58 -2.25 11.58 -14.54
C HIS A 58 -1.97 12.09 -13.13
N ASP A 59 -1.80 11.17 -12.18
CA ASP A 59 -1.59 11.51 -10.77
C ASP A 59 -0.22 12.14 -10.55
N HIS A 60 0.83 11.58 -11.17
CA HIS A 60 2.17 12.15 -11.13
C HIS A 60 2.22 13.57 -11.71
N ASP A 61 1.62 13.79 -12.90
CA ASP A 61 1.59 15.11 -13.53
C ASP A 61 0.78 16.12 -12.70
N THR A 62 -0.27 15.66 -12.05
CA THR A 62 -1.09 16.50 -11.16
C THR A 62 -0.29 16.91 -9.92
N LEU A 63 0.38 15.96 -9.25
CA LEU A 63 1.22 16.25 -8.10
C LEU A 63 2.39 17.17 -8.47
N LYS A 64 3.01 16.96 -9.63
CA LYS A 64 4.10 17.79 -10.12
C LYS A 64 3.68 19.25 -10.34
N LYS A 65 2.46 19.48 -10.85
CA LYS A 65 1.91 20.85 -11.03
C LYS A 65 1.62 21.56 -9.72
N LEU A 66 1.36 20.80 -8.65
CA LEU A 66 1.06 21.32 -7.31
C LEU A 66 2.30 21.38 -6.41
N ALA A 67 3.41 20.81 -6.84
CA ALA A 67 4.65 20.80 -6.07
C ALA A 67 5.26 22.22 -5.97
N PRO A 68 5.86 22.58 -4.83
CA PRO A 68 6.60 23.82 -4.69
C PRO A 68 7.72 23.92 -5.73
N THR A 69 7.89 25.11 -6.30
CA THR A 69 8.92 25.37 -7.33
C THR A 69 10.31 25.64 -6.75
N ASP A 70 10.40 25.78 -5.42
CA ASP A 70 11.66 26.06 -4.70
C ASP A 70 12.54 24.83 -4.46
N GLY A 71 12.14 23.66 -4.97
CA GLY A 71 12.87 22.40 -4.80
C GLY A 71 12.75 21.79 -3.40
N SER A 72 11.92 22.34 -2.51
CA SER A 72 11.75 21.85 -1.13
C SER A 72 11.00 20.49 -1.05
N VAL A 73 10.34 20.09 -2.13
CA VAL A 73 9.66 18.80 -2.29
C VAL A 73 10.14 18.14 -3.58
N ILE A 74 10.57 16.90 -3.47
CA ILE A 74 11.02 16.08 -4.60
C ILE A 74 10.04 14.94 -4.81
N LEU A 75 9.51 14.81 -6.02
CA LEU A 75 8.67 13.70 -6.45
C LEU A 75 9.52 12.69 -7.20
N ASN A 76 9.53 11.44 -6.74
CA ASN A 76 10.31 10.37 -7.35
C ASN A 76 9.38 9.19 -7.71
N PRO A 77 9.02 9.00 -8.99
CA PRO A 77 8.23 7.86 -9.41
C PRO A 77 9.06 6.58 -9.30
N ILE A 78 8.52 5.58 -8.62
CA ILE A 78 9.18 4.29 -8.37
C ILE A 78 8.33 3.09 -8.81
N THR A 79 7.25 3.31 -9.54
CA THR A 79 6.29 2.29 -9.97
C THR A 79 6.96 1.11 -10.66
N THR A 80 7.94 1.36 -11.53
CA THR A 80 8.65 0.31 -12.27
C THR A 80 9.70 -0.45 -11.44
N ARG A 81 9.99 0.00 -10.22
CA ARG A 81 10.98 -0.63 -9.34
C ARG A 81 10.37 -1.58 -8.33
N LEU A 82 9.07 -1.44 -8.07
CA LEU A 82 8.37 -2.21 -7.05
C LEU A 82 7.27 -3.06 -7.67
N GLY A 83 7.23 -4.32 -7.25
CA GLY A 83 6.07 -5.18 -7.40
C GLY A 83 5.18 -5.07 -6.16
N VAL A 84 3.89 -5.40 -6.32
CA VAL A 84 2.95 -5.47 -5.21
C VAL A 84 2.20 -6.79 -5.28
N LEU A 85 2.31 -7.60 -4.24
CA LEU A 85 1.49 -8.79 -4.04
C LEU A 85 0.55 -8.55 -2.86
N VAL A 86 -0.69 -9.01 -2.99
CA VAL A 86 -1.70 -8.91 -1.93
C VAL A 86 -2.03 -10.29 -1.41
N LEU A 87 -1.89 -10.48 -0.10
CA LEU A 87 -2.35 -11.67 0.61
C LEU A 87 -3.54 -11.25 1.47
N ALA A 88 -4.74 -11.75 1.16
CA ALA A 88 -5.97 -11.40 1.86
C ALA A 88 -6.80 -12.64 2.21
N GLY A 89 -7.51 -12.57 3.31
CA GLY A 89 -8.40 -13.62 3.80
C GLY A 89 -8.18 -13.95 5.28
N PRO A 90 -9.08 -14.71 5.88
CA PRO A 90 -9.06 -14.98 7.33
C PRO A 90 -7.81 -15.75 7.79
N ASN A 91 -7.17 -16.51 6.91
CA ASN A 91 -5.95 -17.26 7.22
C ASN A 91 -4.65 -16.53 6.82
N SER A 92 -4.73 -15.32 6.27
CA SER A 92 -3.56 -14.58 5.78
C SER A 92 -2.45 -14.41 6.83
N ARG A 93 -2.82 -14.16 8.11
CA ARG A 93 -1.84 -14.09 9.21
C ARG A 93 -1.13 -15.40 9.45
N LYS A 94 -1.87 -16.52 9.44
CA LYS A 94 -1.28 -17.85 9.66
C LYS A 94 -0.28 -18.19 8.57
N VAL A 95 -0.61 -17.87 7.33
CA VAL A 95 0.27 -18.04 6.19
C VAL A 95 1.52 -17.18 6.33
N LEU A 96 1.34 -15.89 6.54
CA LEU A 96 2.46 -14.96 6.60
C LEU A 96 3.40 -15.27 7.77
N GLN A 97 2.87 -15.72 8.91
CA GLN A 97 3.69 -16.07 10.08
C GLN A 97 4.61 -17.28 9.83
N LYS A 98 4.34 -18.10 8.82
CA LYS A 98 5.27 -19.18 8.41
C LYS A 98 6.49 -18.65 7.65
N LEU A 99 6.41 -17.45 7.13
CA LEU A 99 7.38 -16.88 6.20
C LEU A 99 8.16 -15.71 6.80
N THR A 100 7.79 -15.27 8.02
CA THR A 100 8.43 -14.15 8.70
C THR A 100 8.49 -14.38 10.20
N ASP A 101 9.56 -13.92 10.83
CA ASP A 101 9.72 -13.88 12.29
C ASP A 101 9.09 -12.63 12.91
N THR A 102 8.59 -11.71 12.06
CA THR A 102 7.93 -10.48 12.53
C THR A 102 6.66 -10.81 13.28
N ASP A 103 6.43 -10.20 14.44
CA ASP A 103 5.17 -10.29 15.15
C ASP A 103 4.05 -9.61 14.35
N LEU A 104 3.08 -10.41 13.91
CA LEU A 104 1.94 -9.99 13.11
C LEU A 104 0.66 -9.79 13.95
N SER A 105 0.78 -9.75 15.28
CA SER A 105 -0.34 -9.45 16.18
C SER A 105 -0.98 -8.09 15.85
N ASN A 106 -2.18 -7.85 16.38
CA ASN A 106 -2.83 -6.55 16.18
C ASN A 106 -2.10 -5.42 16.90
N GLU A 107 -1.40 -5.74 17.98
CA GLU A 107 -0.63 -4.84 18.81
C GLU A 107 0.66 -4.42 18.10
N ALA A 108 1.40 -5.38 17.56
CA ALA A 108 2.68 -5.13 16.88
C ALA A 108 2.51 -4.62 15.45
N PHE A 109 1.46 -5.08 14.77
CA PHE A 109 1.16 -4.67 13.40
C PHE A 109 -0.31 -4.26 13.26
N PRO A 110 -0.70 -3.08 13.78
CA PRO A 110 -2.09 -2.63 13.77
C PRO A 110 -2.61 -2.34 12.36
N TRP A 111 -3.92 -2.38 12.19
CA TRP A 111 -4.56 -1.99 10.92
C TRP A 111 -4.20 -0.54 10.54
N LEU A 112 -4.10 -0.27 9.24
CA LEU A 112 -3.61 1.00 8.66
C LEU A 112 -2.21 1.35 9.17
N SER A 113 -1.34 0.35 9.18
CA SER A 113 0.10 0.55 9.40
C SER A 113 0.92 -0.22 8.38
N GLY A 114 2.16 0.19 8.24
CA GLY A 114 3.16 -0.46 7.41
C GLY A 114 4.51 -0.52 8.12
N GLN A 115 5.26 -1.54 7.80
CA GLN A 115 6.63 -1.71 8.29
C GLN A 115 7.44 -2.57 7.32
N SER A 116 8.77 -2.43 7.40
CA SER A 116 9.67 -3.30 6.66
C SER A 116 9.74 -4.65 7.36
N ILE A 117 9.52 -5.71 6.59
CA ILE A 117 9.64 -7.09 7.04
C ILE A 117 10.40 -7.94 6.02
N SER A 118 10.90 -9.08 6.45
CA SER A 118 11.38 -10.13 5.54
C SER A 118 10.30 -11.19 5.39
N VAL A 119 9.95 -11.53 4.16
CA VAL A 119 9.07 -12.65 3.83
C VAL A 119 9.92 -13.69 3.09
N GLY A 120 10.29 -14.75 3.80
CA GLY A 120 11.40 -15.61 3.37
C GLY A 120 12.68 -14.79 3.20
N HIS A 121 13.25 -14.80 2.00
CA HIS A 121 14.46 -14.05 1.67
C HIS A 121 14.19 -12.68 1.05
N THR A 122 12.91 -12.31 0.87
CA THR A 122 12.51 -11.04 0.26
C THR A 122 12.27 -9.97 1.32
N SER A 123 13.05 -8.89 1.28
CA SER A 123 12.76 -7.69 2.08
C SER A 123 11.68 -6.87 1.39
N CYS A 124 10.62 -6.55 2.09
CA CYS A 124 9.51 -5.77 1.56
C CYS A 124 8.94 -4.81 2.59
N HIS A 125 8.23 -3.79 2.11
CA HIS A 125 7.34 -2.99 2.94
C HIS A 125 5.97 -3.66 2.94
N ALA A 126 5.57 -4.22 4.06
CA ALA A 126 4.25 -4.77 4.24
C ALA A 126 3.32 -3.68 4.75
N LEU A 127 2.23 -3.44 4.04
CA LEU A 127 1.17 -2.52 4.42
C LEU A 127 -0.04 -3.34 4.85
N ARG A 128 -0.52 -3.16 6.08
CA ARG A 128 -1.72 -3.85 6.56
C ARG A 128 -2.98 -3.14 6.08
N VAL A 129 -3.24 -3.29 4.81
CA VAL A 129 -4.39 -2.76 4.07
C VAL A 129 -4.82 -3.79 3.01
N ASN A 130 -6.03 -3.72 2.55
CA ASN A 130 -6.51 -4.37 1.33
C ASN A 130 -7.87 -3.79 0.92
N PHE A 131 -8.30 -4.13 -0.30
CA PHE A 131 -9.55 -3.64 -0.89
C PHE A 131 -10.72 -4.63 -0.79
N VAL A 132 -10.55 -5.77 -0.11
CA VAL A 132 -11.59 -6.82 -0.05
C VAL A 132 -12.28 -6.89 1.30
N GLY A 133 -11.94 -6.01 2.25
CA GLY A 133 -12.55 -5.99 3.59
C GLY A 133 -12.17 -7.20 4.46
N GLU A 134 -11.11 -7.91 4.13
CA GLU A 134 -10.58 -9.05 4.89
C GLU A 134 -9.28 -8.69 5.62
N LEU A 135 -8.83 -9.55 6.52
CA LEU A 135 -7.47 -9.47 7.04
C LEU A 135 -6.47 -9.67 5.89
N GLY A 136 -5.47 -8.82 5.80
CA GLY A 136 -4.48 -8.95 4.74
C GLY A 136 -3.37 -7.91 4.77
N TRP A 137 -2.41 -8.12 3.89
CA TRP A 137 -1.27 -7.25 3.67
C TRP A 137 -0.96 -7.10 2.19
N GLU A 138 -0.52 -5.92 1.82
CA GLU A 138 0.14 -5.63 0.54
C GLU A 138 1.66 -5.68 0.77
N PHE A 139 2.36 -6.46 -0.04
CA PHE A 139 3.83 -6.56 -0.01
C PHE A 139 4.40 -5.76 -1.16
N HIS A 140 4.96 -4.59 -0.86
CA HIS A 140 5.70 -3.77 -1.80
C HIS A 140 7.18 -4.17 -1.75
N HIS A 141 7.66 -4.78 -2.83
CA HIS A 141 8.97 -5.44 -2.88
C HIS A 141 9.72 -5.08 -4.17
N PRO A 142 11.05 -5.29 -4.24
CA PRO A 142 11.78 -5.13 -5.49
C PRO A 142 11.17 -5.98 -6.60
N ILE A 143 10.97 -5.39 -7.78
CA ILE A 143 10.24 -6.03 -8.89
C ILE A 143 10.89 -7.34 -9.34
N GLU A 144 12.21 -7.43 -9.28
CA GLU A 144 12.98 -8.63 -9.64
C GLU A 144 12.69 -9.84 -8.74
N GLN A 145 12.10 -9.62 -7.56
CA GLN A 145 11.75 -10.69 -6.63
C GLN A 145 10.28 -11.14 -6.73
N GLN A 146 9.52 -10.55 -7.65
CA GLN A 146 8.09 -10.79 -7.82
C GLN A 146 7.73 -12.28 -7.91
N ASN A 147 8.40 -13.02 -8.80
CA ASN A 147 8.10 -14.44 -9.03
C ASN A 147 8.47 -15.29 -7.83
N ALA A 148 9.66 -15.07 -7.27
CA ALA A 148 10.13 -15.82 -6.10
C ALA A 148 9.21 -15.64 -4.88
N LEU A 149 8.78 -14.41 -4.63
CA LEU A 149 7.85 -14.12 -3.54
C LEU A 149 6.46 -14.71 -3.80
N PHE A 150 5.97 -14.65 -5.04
CA PHE A 150 4.70 -15.25 -5.42
C PHE A 150 4.71 -16.76 -5.19
N ASP A 151 5.73 -17.47 -5.69
CA ASP A 151 5.87 -18.91 -5.53
C ASP A 151 5.97 -19.34 -4.06
N LEU A 152 6.72 -18.57 -3.27
CA LEU A 152 6.85 -18.80 -1.82
C LEU A 152 5.49 -18.65 -1.10
N LEU A 153 4.73 -17.61 -1.42
CA LEU A 153 3.39 -17.40 -0.86
C LEU A 153 2.44 -18.52 -1.29
N MET A 154 2.43 -18.90 -2.55
CA MET A 154 1.60 -19.99 -3.07
C MET A 154 1.90 -21.32 -2.39
N GLU A 155 3.19 -21.64 -2.17
CA GLU A 155 3.60 -22.85 -1.46
C GLU A 155 3.13 -22.85 0.00
N ALA A 156 3.40 -21.77 0.74
CA ALA A 156 3.02 -21.64 2.14
C ALA A 156 1.50 -21.69 2.37
N CYS A 157 0.73 -21.35 1.36
CA CYS A 157 -0.72 -21.26 1.43
C CYS A 157 -1.45 -22.54 0.99
N LYS A 158 -0.76 -23.54 0.44
CA LYS A 158 -1.40 -24.76 -0.11
C LYS A 158 -2.38 -25.41 0.86
N GLU A 159 -1.99 -25.58 2.11
CA GLU A 159 -2.83 -26.21 3.14
C GLU A 159 -4.07 -25.38 3.50
N PHE A 160 -4.10 -24.09 3.18
CA PHE A 160 -5.22 -23.17 3.44
C PHE A 160 -6.13 -22.97 2.23
N GLY A 161 -5.86 -23.68 1.11
CA GLY A 161 -6.67 -23.59 -0.09
C GLY A 161 -6.58 -22.24 -0.80
N ILE A 162 -5.40 -21.61 -0.80
CA ILE A 162 -5.18 -20.33 -1.49
C ILE A 162 -5.57 -20.44 -2.97
N ARG A 163 -6.07 -19.31 -3.49
CA ARG A 163 -6.32 -19.14 -4.92
C ARG A 163 -5.89 -17.75 -5.36
N PRO A 164 -5.22 -17.62 -6.51
CA PRO A 164 -4.99 -16.33 -7.13
C PRO A 164 -6.35 -15.69 -7.50
N TYR A 165 -6.45 -14.38 -7.35
CA TYR A 165 -7.62 -13.63 -7.77
C TYR A 165 -7.21 -12.36 -8.52
N CYS A 166 -8.07 -11.89 -9.41
CA CYS A 166 -7.83 -10.70 -10.22
C CYS A 166 -8.72 -9.53 -9.79
N ILE A 167 -8.54 -8.39 -10.44
CA ILE A 167 -9.25 -7.14 -10.12
C ILE A 167 -10.79 -7.28 -10.13
N LYS A 168 -11.36 -8.09 -11.01
CA LYS A 168 -12.81 -8.31 -11.04
C LYS A 168 -13.30 -9.09 -9.82
N ALA A 169 -12.56 -10.12 -9.42
CA ALA A 169 -12.87 -10.87 -8.20
C ALA A 169 -12.67 -9.99 -6.95
N MET A 170 -11.63 -9.16 -6.93
CA MET A 170 -11.39 -8.19 -5.86
C MET A 170 -12.59 -7.25 -5.68
N SER A 171 -13.13 -6.71 -6.78
CA SER A 171 -14.32 -5.85 -6.74
C SER A 171 -15.56 -6.58 -6.23
N ALA A 172 -15.77 -7.84 -6.65
CA ALA A 172 -16.88 -8.65 -6.15
C ALA A 172 -16.78 -8.91 -4.64
N LEU A 173 -15.58 -9.30 -4.16
CA LEU A 173 -15.31 -9.54 -2.73
C LEU A 173 -15.52 -8.28 -1.89
N SER A 174 -15.12 -7.12 -2.41
CA SER A 174 -15.35 -5.82 -1.76
C SER A 174 -16.85 -5.53 -1.58
N ILE A 175 -17.66 -5.75 -2.63
CA ILE A 175 -19.12 -5.57 -2.59
C ILE A 175 -19.76 -6.53 -1.59
N GLU A 176 -19.35 -7.80 -1.55
CA GLU A 176 -19.85 -8.80 -0.59
C GLU A 176 -19.65 -8.37 0.87
N LYS A 177 -18.58 -7.62 1.15
CA LYS A 177 -18.26 -7.08 2.49
C LYS A 177 -18.87 -5.71 2.74
N SER A 178 -19.54 -5.11 1.77
CA SER A 178 -20.00 -3.70 1.84
C SER A 178 -18.85 -2.72 2.14
N TYR A 179 -17.71 -2.98 1.51
CA TYR A 179 -16.45 -2.28 1.74
C TYR A 179 -16.14 -1.29 0.61
#